data_ab49ada91acde3b794e945f09f4d19cf
#
_entry.id   ab49ada91acde3b794e945f09f4d19cf
#
_cell.length_a   1.000
_cell.length_b   1.000
_cell.length_c   1.000
_cell.angle_alpha   90.00
_cell.angle_beta   90.00
_cell.angle_gamma   90.00
#
_symmetry.space_group_name_H-M   'P 1'
#
loop_
_entity.id
_entity.type
_entity.pdbx_description
1 polymer ?
#
loop_
_entity_poly.entity_id
_entity_poly.type
_entity_poly.pdbx_seq_one_letter_code
_entity_poly.pdbx_strand_id
1 'polypeptide(L)'
;MKLRFLSTLIVLLLGVKAATAQTNMQVFYDFGSDRKFVTMTLEMFKADKWGNTYFFIDHDFNYTDNNGNKDHCAAPGGTYLEIARCFNFWQNTKLAPLSLHAEYNGGITRNYPISSAWLVGVDYFLHDQSFRNTLNLKALYKNIHRTSSKVPMQFTAVWTCKDFLGLKCLTFDGFADFWWENHGCDFQPDGTCKEKRTVFITEPQLWYNVGDLFGCENLNVGTEIELSNNFGSTAGFKCRPCLGVKWVF
;
A
#
# COMPACT_ATOMS: atom_id res chain seq x y z
N MET A 1 -48.36 13.74 15.21
CA MET A 1 -47.67 12.54 14.69
C MET A 1 -46.40 12.87 13.86
N LYS A 2 -46.38 14.00 13.13
CA LYS A 2 -45.20 14.38 12.30
C LYS A 2 -43.93 14.79 13.09
N LEU A 3 -44.05 15.34 14.29
CA LEU A 3 -42.90 15.83 15.08
C LEU A 3 -42.09 14.67 15.75
N ARG A 4 -42.78 13.57 16.10
CA ARG A 4 -42.12 12.38 16.70
C ARG A 4 -41.32 11.56 15.67
N PHE A 5 -41.72 11.60 14.42
CA PHE A 5 -40.98 10.94 13.32
C PHE A 5 -39.68 11.67 12.98
N LEU A 6 -39.71 13.01 13.05
CA LEU A 6 -38.52 13.83 12.79
C LEU A 6 -37.45 13.68 13.89
N SER A 7 -37.87 13.61 15.16
CA SER A 7 -36.95 13.42 16.28
C SER A 7 -36.34 12.01 16.28
N THR A 8 -37.08 10.97 15.87
CA THR A 8 -36.54 9.60 15.74
C THR A 8 -35.56 9.50 14.57
N LEU A 9 -35.79 10.21 13.48
CA LEU A 9 -34.88 10.26 12.34
C LEU A 9 -33.57 10.98 12.70
N ILE A 10 -33.64 12.07 13.48
CA ILE A 10 -32.46 12.82 13.95
C ILE A 10 -31.64 11.98 14.95
N VAL A 11 -32.29 11.22 15.84
CA VAL A 11 -31.62 10.33 16.79
C VAL A 11 -30.98 9.14 16.08
N LEU A 12 -31.59 8.61 15.02
CA LEU A 12 -30.98 7.58 14.17
C LEU A 12 -29.74 8.09 13.39
N LEU A 13 -29.76 9.36 12.98
CA LEU A 13 -28.62 10.01 12.32
C LEU A 13 -27.47 10.35 13.27
N LEU A 14 -27.76 10.57 14.55
CA LEU A 14 -26.74 10.86 15.57
C LEU A 14 -26.15 9.58 16.21
N GLY A 15 -26.76 8.42 16.01
CA GLY A 15 -26.32 7.12 16.58
C GLY A 15 -25.37 6.32 15.69
N VAL A 16 -25.20 6.67 14.44
CA VAL A 16 -24.21 6.06 13.56
C VAL A 16 -22.87 6.76 13.82
N LYS A 17 -22.04 6.18 14.68
CA LYS A 17 -20.60 6.42 14.59
C LYS A 17 -20.21 5.92 13.21
N ALA A 18 -20.21 6.81 12.22
CA ALA A 18 -19.64 6.52 10.93
C ALA A 18 -18.20 6.11 11.20
N ALA A 19 -17.85 4.86 10.91
CA ALA A 19 -16.46 4.48 10.81
C ALA A 19 -15.88 5.35 9.69
N THR A 20 -15.22 6.43 10.08
CA THR A 20 -14.61 7.36 9.13
C THR A 20 -13.50 6.60 8.43
N ALA A 21 -13.54 6.58 7.11
CA ALA A 21 -12.42 6.08 6.32
C ALA A 21 -11.22 6.98 6.61
N GLN A 22 -10.09 6.38 6.94
CA GLN A 22 -8.83 7.11 6.97
C GLN A 22 -8.29 7.15 5.54
N THR A 23 -8.40 8.30 4.92
CA THR A 23 -7.93 8.54 3.55
C THR A 23 -6.77 9.51 3.60
N ASN A 24 -5.75 9.24 2.82
CA ASN A 24 -4.64 10.16 2.68
C ASN A 24 -4.17 10.23 1.22
N MET A 25 -3.50 11.33 0.88
CA MET A 25 -2.82 11.53 -0.38
C MET A 25 -1.35 11.81 -0.09
N GLN A 26 -0.48 11.08 -0.76
CA GLN A 26 0.97 11.22 -0.65
C GLN A 26 1.53 11.67 -2.00
N VAL A 27 2.55 12.49 -1.96
CA VAL A 27 3.31 12.90 -3.14
C VAL A 27 4.78 12.74 -2.81
N PHE A 28 5.47 11.90 -3.54
CA PHE A 28 6.88 11.58 -3.37
C PHE A 28 7.69 12.05 -4.57
N TYR A 29 8.93 12.43 -4.33
CA TYR A 29 9.96 12.47 -5.35
C TYR A 29 10.97 11.36 -5.09
N ASP A 30 11.17 10.50 -6.09
CA ASP A 30 12.10 9.36 -6.04
C ASP A 30 13.51 9.78 -6.49
N PHE A 31 14.51 9.54 -5.62
CA PHE A 31 15.92 9.82 -5.87
C PHE A 31 16.71 8.59 -6.34
N GLY A 32 16.04 7.47 -6.57
CA GLY A 32 16.64 6.25 -7.09
C GLY A 32 17.43 6.48 -8.36
N SER A 33 18.53 5.78 -8.55
CA SER A 33 19.40 5.96 -9.72
C SER A 33 18.70 5.64 -11.05
N ASP A 34 17.70 4.79 -11.01
CA ASP A 34 16.91 4.31 -12.14
C ASP A 34 15.52 4.97 -12.28
N ARG A 35 15.15 5.85 -11.32
CA ARG A 35 13.91 6.62 -11.32
C ARG A 35 14.22 8.11 -11.44
N LYS A 36 13.76 8.99 -10.67
CA LYS A 36 13.83 10.47 -10.66
C LYS A 36 12.57 11.08 -11.25
N PHE A 37 11.43 10.70 -10.68
CA PHE A 37 10.14 11.24 -11.05
C PHE A 37 9.29 11.39 -9.77
N VAL A 38 8.11 12.01 -9.95
CA VAL A 38 7.11 12.16 -8.90
C VAL A 38 6.16 10.97 -8.94
N THR A 39 5.81 10.42 -7.77
CA THR A 39 4.69 9.48 -7.58
C THR A 39 3.65 10.15 -6.69
N MET A 40 2.38 10.02 -7.07
CA MET A 40 1.24 10.41 -6.25
C MET A 40 0.47 9.16 -5.84
N THR A 41 0.31 8.96 -4.53
CA THR A 41 -0.44 7.84 -3.96
C THR A 41 -1.72 8.35 -3.29
N LEU A 42 -2.86 7.78 -3.66
CA LEU A 42 -4.11 7.90 -2.91
C LEU A 42 -4.36 6.60 -2.16
N GLU A 43 -4.47 6.68 -0.85
CA GLU A 43 -4.65 5.53 0.02
C GLU A 43 -5.88 5.67 0.89
N MET A 44 -6.58 4.57 1.15
CA MET A 44 -7.74 4.52 2.03
C MET A 44 -7.78 3.24 2.85
N PHE A 45 -7.96 3.39 4.15
CA PHE A 45 -8.32 2.32 5.06
C PHE A 45 -9.67 2.60 5.71
N LYS A 46 -10.57 1.62 5.68
CA LYS A 46 -11.88 1.72 6.34
C LYS A 46 -12.22 0.42 7.05
N ALA A 47 -12.36 0.48 8.37
CA ALA A 47 -12.92 -0.61 9.16
C ALA A 47 -14.46 -0.53 9.17
N ASP A 48 -15.11 -1.68 9.23
CA ASP A 48 -16.56 -1.82 9.40
C ASP A 48 -16.91 -3.05 10.27
N LYS A 49 -18.21 -3.32 10.45
CA LYS A 49 -18.70 -4.46 11.26
C LYS A 49 -18.33 -5.85 10.72
N TRP A 50 -17.83 -5.94 9.49
CA TRP A 50 -17.48 -7.20 8.82
C TRP A 50 -15.98 -7.39 8.64
N GLY A 51 -15.17 -6.38 9.01
CA GLY A 51 -13.72 -6.37 8.83
C GLY A 51 -13.21 -5.01 8.36
N ASN A 52 -12.40 -4.99 7.30
CA ASN A 52 -11.88 -3.75 6.74
C ASN A 52 -11.71 -3.81 5.22
N THR A 53 -11.69 -2.65 4.61
CA THR A 53 -11.31 -2.43 3.21
C THR A 53 -10.08 -1.55 3.18
N TYR A 54 -9.12 -1.92 2.37
CA TYR A 54 -7.93 -1.14 2.09
C TYR A 54 -7.75 -1.01 0.58
N PHE A 55 -7.34 0.14 0.11
CA PHE A 55 -6.84 0.29 -1.24
C PHE A 55 -5.80 1.39 -1.32
N PHE A 56 -4.92 1.30 -2.29
CA PHE A 56 -4.15 2.43 -2.77
C PHE A 56 -4.08 2.46 -4.30
N ILE A 57 -3.81 3.65 -4.82
CA ILE A 57 -3.60 3.90 -6.23
C ILE A 57 -2.37 4.79 -6.36
N ASP A 58 -1.39 4.32 -7.12
CA ASP A 58 -0.20 5.08 -7.47
C ASP A 58 -0.30 5.63 -8.88
N HIS A 59 0.09 6.88 -9.04
CA HIS A 59 0.33 7.50 -10.32
C HIS A 59 1.80 7.92 -10.42
N ASP A 60 2.54 7.26 -11.29
CA ASP A 60 3.92 7.61 -11.60
C ASP A 60 3.95 8.67 -12.71
N PHE A 61 4.51 9.84 -12.42
CA PHE A 61 4.73 10.90 -13.40
C PHE A 61 6.06 10.68 -14.12
N ASN A 62 6.12 9.61 -14.91
CA ASN A 62 7.32 9.17 -15.62
C ASN A 62 7.08 9.04 -17.14
N TYR A 63 6.18 9.84 -17.66
CA TYR A 63 5.85 9.83 -19.08
C TYR A 63 7.10 10.06 -19.95
N THR A 64 7.22 9.29 -21.01
CA THR A 64 8.25 9.45 -22.03
C THR A 64 7.55 9.58 -23.39
N ASP A 65 7.82 10.63 -24.12
CA ASP A 65 7.25 10.85 -25.44
C ASP A 65 7.84 9.91 -26.52
N ASN A 66 7.34 10.00 -27.77
CA ASN A 66 7.81 9.15 -28.85
C ASN A 66 9.26 9.46 -29.30
N ASN A 67 9.80 10.61 -28.88
CA ASN A 67 11.17 11.04 -29.18
C ASN A 67 12.14 10.68 -28.03
N GLY A 68 11.63 10.04 -26.94
CA GLY A 68 12.42 9.66 -25.79
C GLY A 68 12.58 10.78 -24.74
N ASN A 69 11.89 11.92 -24.90
CA ASN A 69 11.92 12.97 -23.90
C ASN A 69 11.11 12.53 -22.68
N LYS A 70 11.70 12.66 -21.51
CA LYS A 70 11.09 12.28 -20.23
C LYS A 70 10.42 13.48 -19.59
N ASP A 71 9.19 13.29 -19.17
CA ASP A 71 8.48 14.22 -18.28
C ASP A 71 8.41 13.59 -16.88
N HIS A 72 9.01 14.24 -15.93
CA HIS A 72 9.17 13.70 -14.57
C HIS A 72 8.14 14.21 -13.56
N CYS A 73 7.29 15.15 -13.96
CA CYS A 73 6.38 15.83 -13.02
C CYS A 73 4.99 16.15 -13.57
N ALA A 74 4.81 16.24 -14.90
CA ALA A 74 3.58 16.80 -15.45
C ALA A 74 2.66 15.78 -16.13
N ALA A 75 3.19 14.62 -16.57
CA ALA A 75 2.39 13.64 -17.27
C ALA A 75 2.54 12.23 -16.66
N PRO A 76 1.42 11.57 -16.29
CA PRO A 76 1.47 10.22 -15.78
C PRO A 76 1.90 9.24 -16.88
N GLY A 77 2.87 8.38 -16.53
CA GLY A 77 3.35 7.30 -17.39
C GLY A 77 2.93 5.92 -16.92
N GLY A 78 2.42 5.81 -15.69
CA GLY A 78 1.93 4.57 -15.11
C GLY A 78 0.91 4.79 -14.02
N THR A 79 0.09 3.77 -13.80
CA THR A 79 -0.86 3.68 -12.68
C THR A 79 -0.85 2.25 -12.18
N TYR A 80 -0.72 2.09 -10.87
CA TYR A 80 -0.85 0.81 -10.19
C TYR A 80 -1.89 0.92 -9.08
N LEU A 81 -2.63 -0.13 -8.82
CA LEU A 81 -3.61 -0.18 -7.75
C LEU A 81 -3.60 -1.52 -7.05
N GLU A 82 -3.89 -1.48 -5.77
CA GLU A 82 -4.29 -2.64 -4.98
C GLU A 82 -5.59 -2.33 -4.27
N ILE A 83 -6.48 -3.33 -4.20
CA ILE A 83 -7.69 -3.26 -3.41
C ILE A 83 -7.86 -4.56 -2.64
N ALA A 84 -7.97 -4.46 -1.33
CA ALA A 84 -8.08 -5.57 -0.42
C ALA A 84 -9.33 -5.49 0.45
N ARG A 85 -9.92 -6.64 0.73
CA ARG A 85 -11.01 -6.81 1.68
C ARG A 85 -10.66 -7.91 2.67
N CYS A 86 -10.67 -7.56 3.97
CA CYS A 86 -10.63 -8.51 5.06
C CYS A 86 -12.01 -8.77 5.62
N PHE A 87 -12.34 -10.04 5.85
CA PHE A 87 -13.60 -10.48 6.47
C PHE A 87 -13.33 -11.12 7.82
N ASN A 88 -13.94 -10.57 8.86
CA ASN A 88 -13.84 -11.05 10.22
C ASN A 88 -15.23 -11.18 10.84
N PHE A 89 -15.80 -12.37 10.72
CA PHE A 89 -17.16 -12.66 11.23
C PHE A 89 -17.17 -13.11 12.69
N TRP A 90 -15.99 -13.28 13.32
CA TRP A 90 -15.79 -13.84 14.66
C TRP A 90 -15.08 -12.89 15.61
N GLN A 91 -15.28 -11.58 15.45
CA GLN A 91 -14.62 -10.51 16.22
C GLN A 91 -14.79 -10.63 17.74
N ASN A 92 -15.86 -11.28 18.22
CA ASN A 92 -16.13 -11.48 19.64
C ASN A 92 -15.62 -12.82 20.19
N THR A 93 -14.70 -13.47 19.50
CA THR A 93 -14.12 -14.76 19.88
C THR A 93 -12.61 -14.67 20.04
N LYS A 94 -11.97 -15.77 20.46
CA LYS A 94 -10.50 -15.86 20.53
C LYS A 94 -9.83 -15.77 19.13
N LEU A 95 -10.60 -15.92 18.05
CA LEU A 95 -10.12 -15.78 16.68
C LEU A 95 -10.21 -14.34 16.16
N ALA A 96 -10.59 -13.37 17.01
CA ALA A 96 -10.71 -11.97 16.62
C ALA A 96 -9.51 -11.39 15.83
N PRO A 97 -8.25 -11.76 16.12
CA PRO A 97 -7.12 -11.27 15.32
C PRO A 97 -7.04 -11.84 13.89
N LEU A 98 -7.74 -12.96 13.59
CA LEU A 98 -7.67 -13.63 12.31
C LEU A 98 -8.79 -13.17 11.38
N SER A 99 -8.47 -12.82 10.14
CA SER A 99 -9.41 -12.47 9.08
C SER A 99 -9.18 -13.31 7.84
N LEU A 100 -10.22 -13.52 7.04
CA LEU A 100 -10.06 -13.95 5.66
C LEU A 100 -9.71 -12.74 4.81
N HIS A 101 -8.78 -12.89 3.87
CA HIS A 101 -8.28 -11.84 3.01
C HIS A 101 -8.54 -12.15 1.55
N ALA A 102 -9.02 -11.17 0.80
CA ALA A 102 -9.12 -11.19 -0.64
C ALA A 102 -8.60 -9.86 -1.20
N GLU A 103 -7.76 -9.93 -2.23
CA GLU A 103 -7.08 -8.77 -2.80
C GLU A 103 -6.95 -8.91 -4.31
N TYR A 104 -7.03 -7.79 -4.99
CA TYR A 104 -6.75 -7.65 -6.42
C TYR A 104 -5.69 -6.56 -6.62
N ASN A 105 -4.67 -6.89 -7.42
CA ASN A 105 -3.60 -5.98 -7.80
C ASN A 105 -3.57 -5.86 -9.32
N GLY A 106 -3.29 -4.67 -9.83
CA GLY A 106 -3.19 -4.45 -11.27
C GLY A 106 -2.83 -3.02 -11.62
N GLY A 107 -2.68 -2.78 -12.90
CA GLY A 107 -2.33 -1.44 -13.36
C GLY A 107 -2.01 -1.40 -14.84
N ILE A 108 -1.51 -0.27 -15.26
CA ILE A 108 -1.10 -0.01 -16.62
C ILE A 108 0.13 0.90 -16.64
N THR A 109 1.09 0.58 -17.46
CA THR A 109 2.13 1.51 -17.87
C THR A 109 1.78 2.06 -19.26
N ARG A 110 2.51 3.07 -19.72
CA ARG A 110 2.33 3.59 -21.07
C ARG A 110 2.41 2.51 -22.15
N ASN A 111 3.26 1.51 -21.98
CA ASN A 111 3.62 0.56 -23.04
C ASN A 111 2.94 -0.81 -22.89
N TYR A 112 2.50 -1.18 -21.69
CA TYR A 112 1.92 -2.49 -21.42
C TYR A 112 1.08 -2.48 -20.13
N PRO A 113 0.07 -3.35 -20.04
CA PRO A 113 -0.63 -3.58 -18.78
C PRO A 113 0.28 -4.30 -17.80
N ILE A 114 0.23 -3.89 -16.53
CA ILE A 114 0.83 -4.65 -15.42
C ILE A 114 0.02 -5.94 -15.24
N SER A 115 0.70 -7.08 -15.14
CA SER A 115 0.03 -8.37 -14.94
C SER A 115 -0.80 -8.33 -13.66
N SER A 116 -2.11 -8.48 -13.81
CA SER A 116 -3.01 -8.49 -12.66
C SER A 116 -2.81 -9.74 -11.81
N ALA A 117 -3.02 -9.58 -10.50
CA ALA A 117 -2.95 -10.67 -9.54
C ALA A 117 -4.20 -10.71 -8.66
N TRP A 118 -4.63 -11.91 -8.32
CA TRP A 118 -5.60 -12.19 -7.27
C TRP A 118 -4.90 -12.87 -6.11
N LEU A 119 -5.14 -12.37 -4.91
CA LEU A 119 -4.60 -12.93 -3.68
C LEU A 119 -5.76 -13.29 -2.75
N VAL A 120 -5.69 -14.48 -2.17
CA VAL A 120 -6.67 -14.94 -1.18
C VAL A 120 -5.95 -15.68 -0.06
N GLY A 121 -6.38 -15.50 1.18
CA GLY A 121 -5.75 -16.18 2.31
C GLY A 121 -6.20 -15.65 3.65
N VAL A 122 -5.26 -15.53 4.55
CA VAL A 122 -5.49 -15.10 5.93
C VAL A 122 -4.63 -13.90 6.29
N ASP A 123 -5.19 -13.07 7.16
CA ASP A 123 -4.56 -11.90 7.75
C ASP A 123 -4.65 -12.04 9.28
N TYR A 124 -3.53 -11.93 9.98
CA TYR A 124 -3.45 -11.96 11.43
C TYR A 124 -3.04 -10.59 11.94
N PHE A 125 -3.99 -9.89 12.58
CA PHE A 125 -3.85 -8.51 13.03
C PHE A 125 -3.48 -8.43 14.49
N LEU A 126 -2.30 -7.90 14.77
CA LEU A 126 -1.79 -7.60 16.11
C LEU A 126 -1.84 -6.09 16.34
N HIS A 127 -2.26 -5.68 17.52
CA HIS A 127 -2.31 -4.28 17.90
C HIS A 127 -2.20 -4.10 19.40
N ASP A 128 -1.75 -2.92 19.84
CA ASP A 128 -1.90 -2.48 21.23
C ASP A 128 -3.35 -2.04 21.51
N GLN A 129 -3.68 -1.78 22.78
CA GLN A 129 -5.04 -1.37 23.18
C GLN A 129 -5.50 -0.05 22.53
N SER A 130 -4.57 0.80 22.14
CA SER A 130 -4.82 2.12 21.58
C SER A 130 -4.78 2.14 20.05
N PHE A 131 -4.45 1.02 19.40
CA PHE A 131 -4.23 0.91 17.95
C PHE A 131 -3.15 1.89 17.43
N ARG A 132 -2.22 2.26 18.29
CA ARG A 132 -1.09 3.12 17.91
C ARG A 132 0.03 2.31 17.29
N ASN A 133 0.21 1.08 17.77
CA ASN A 133 1.15 0.12 17.21
C ASN A 133 0.35 -1.06 16.67
N THR A 134 0.50 -1.29 15.38
CA THR A 134 -0.19 -2.38 14.68
C THR A 134 0.80 -3.18 13.86
N LEU A 135 0.51 -4.47 13.71
CA LEU A 135 1.24 -5.38 12.81
C LEU A 135 0.26 -6.36 12.20
N ASN A 136 0.13 -6.34 10.88
CA ASN A 136 -0.58 -7.36 10.12
C ASN A 136 0.42 -8.35 9.55
N LEU A 137 0.15 -9.63 9.72
CA LEU A 137 0.90 -10.71 9.08
C LEU A 137 -0.04 -11.49 8.18
N LYS A 138 0.29 -11.58 6.89
CA LYS A 138 -0.58 -12.21 5.89
C LYS A 138 0.11 -13.39 5.26
N ALA A 139 -0.67 -14.45 5.00
CA ALA A 139 -0.25 -15.60 4.20
C ALA A 139 -1.31 -15.81 3.11
N LEU A 140 -0.93 -15.56 1.87
CA LEU A 140 -1.84 -15.43 0.74
C LEU A 140 -1.45 -16.38 -0.39
N TYR A 141 -2.43 -17.10 -0.94
CA TYR A 141 -2.29 -17.70 -2.26
C TYR A 141 -2.33 -16.58 -3.30
N LYS A 142 -1.32 -16.52 -4.16
CA LYS A 142 -1.16 -15.48 -5.19
C LYS A 142 -1.24 -16.08 -6.59
N ASN A 143 -2.20 -15.63 -7.37
CA ASN A 143 -2.35 -15.99 -8.77
C ASN A 143 -2.08 -14.75 -9.64
N ILE A 144 -0.99 -14.75 -10.38
CA ILE A 144 -0.61 -13.66 -11.29
C ILE A 144 -0.99 -14.07 -12.71
N HIS A 145 -1.74 -13.21 -13.41
CA HIS A 145 -2.16 -13.47 -14.78
C HIS A 145 -0.95 -13.66 -15.71
N ARG A 146 -0.95 -14.74 -16.48
CA ARG A 146 0.11 -15.12 -17.45
C ARG A 146 1.49 -15.40 -16.82
N THR A 147 1.57 -15.55 -15.51
CA THR A 147 2.81 -15.91 -14.82
C THR A 147 2.60 -17.19 -14.06
N SER A 148 3.57 -18.09 -14.09
CA SER A 148 3.54 -19.33 -13.31
C SER A 148 4.44 -19.21 -12.09
N SER A 149 4.06 -19.88 -11.01
CA SER A 149 4.90 -20.04 -9.83
C SER A 149 4.79 -21.48 -9.32
N LYS A 150 5.92 -22.06 -8.93
CA LYS A 150 5.93 -23.37 -8.27
C LYS A 150 5.38 -23.28 -6.85
N VAL A 151 5.49 -22.13 -6.23
CA VAL A 151 4.95 -21.84 -4.89
C VAL A 151 4.12 -20.57 -5.00
N PRO A 152 2.81 -20.69 -5.32
CA PRO A 152 1.94 -19.54 -5.54
C PRO A 152 1.51 -18.89 -4.21
N MET A 153 2.48 -18.49 -3.40
CA MET A 153 2.26 -17.89 -2.08
C MET A 153 2.95 -16.55 -1.98
N GLN A 154 2.31 -15.63 -1.27
CA GLN A 154 2.87 -14.37 -0.81
C GLN A 154 2.77 -14.28 0.70
N PHE A 155 3.82 -13.80 1.33
CA PHE A 155 3.84 -13.40 2.73
C PHE A 155 4.00 -11.89 2.81
N THR A 156 3.12 -11.26 3.60
CA THR A 156 3.08 -9.81 3.77
C THR A 156 3.15 -9.47 5.25
N ALA A 157 3.96 -8.48 5.60
CA ALA A 157 3.93 -7.81 6.90
C ALA A 157 3.62 -6.33 6.67
N VAL A 158 2.63 -5.77 7.38
CA VAL A 158 2.30 -4.34 7.36
C VAL A 158 2.35 -3.82 8.79
N TRP A 159 3.04 -2.73 9.01
CA TRP A 159 3.18 -2.16 10.35
C TRP A 159 2.87 -0.68 10.40
N THR A 160 2.44 -0.23 11.57
CA THR A 160 2.33 1.19 11.93
C THR A 160 2.77 1.36 13.38
N CYS A 161 3.68 2.28 13.62
CA CYS A 161 4.14 2.68 14.95
C CYS A 161 3.99 4.19 15.08
N LYS A 162 2.94 4.64 15.77
CA LYS A 162 2.73 6.06 16.12
C LYS A 162 3.54 6.41 17.36
N ASP A 163 3.93 7.66 17.48
CA ASP A 163 4.86 8.14 18.51
C ASP A 163 6.20 7.40 18.51
N PHE A 164 6.68 7.14 17.32
CA PHE A 164 7.90 6.39 17.13
C PHE A 164 9.07 7.02 17.90
N LEU A 165 9.85 6.20 18.59
CA LEU A 165 10.92 6.63 19.51
C LEU A 165 10.45 7.59 20.63
N GLY A 166 9.15 7.58 20.99
CA GLY A 166 8.58 8.45 22.01
C GLY A 166 8.29 9.89 21.53
N LEU A 167 8.43 10.16 20.24
CA LEU A 167 8.16 11.47 19.63
C LEU A 167 6.72 11.50 19.08
N LYS A 168 5.84 12.29 19.72
CA LYS A 168 4.39 12.32 19.42
C LYS A 168 4.02 12.65 17.98
N CYS A 169 4.85 13.41 17.29
CA CYS A 169 4.62 13.79 15.90
C CYS A 169 5.24 12.83 14.88
N LEU A 170 5.90 11.76 15.34
CA LEU A 170 6.62 10.84 14.47
C LEU A 170 5.85 9.53 14.29
N THR A 171 5.63 9.13 13.05
CA THR A 171 5.02 7.83 12.69
C THR A 171 5.99 7.04 11.82
N PHE A 172 6.22 5.78 12.17
CA PHE A 172 6.94 4.82 11.35
C PHE A 172 5.93 3.77 10.87
N ASP A 173 5.71 3.71 9.56
CA ASP A 173 4.81 2.75 8.93
C ASP A 173 5.46 2.11 7.70
N GLY A 174 4.78 1.15 7.08
CA GLY A 174 5.27 0.50 5.89
C GLY A 174 4.82 -0.94 5.76
N PHE A 175 5.35 -1.59 4.75
CA PHE A 175 5.08 -3.00 4.49
C PHE A 175 6.33 -3.73 4.01
N ALA A 176 6.25 -5.07 4.01
CA ALA A 176 7.21 -5.95 3.39
C ALA A 176 6.49 -7.15 2.77
N ASP A 177 6.77 -7.41 1.50
CA ASP A 177 6.22 -8.50 0.73
C ASP A 177 7.30 -9.44 0.23
N PHE A 178 7.03 -10.73 0.30
CA PHE A 178 7.86 -11.76 -0.26
C PHE A 178 7.00 -12.81 -0.97
N TRP A 179 7.33 -13.12 -2.24
CA TRP A 179 6.61 -14.15 -2.99
C TRP A 179 7.51 -14.89 -3.99
N TRP A 180 6.97 -15.97 -4.54
CA TRP A 180 7.60 -16.70 -5.63
C TRP A 180 6.91 -16.39 -6.95
N GLU A 181 7.71 -16.08 -7.94
CA GLU A 181 7.25 -15.77 -9.27
C GLU A 181 8.31 -16.17 -10.29
N ASN A 182 7.91 -16.81 -11.38
CA ASN A 182 8.81 -17.06 -12.49
C ASN A 182 8.92 -15.79 -13.32
N HIS A 183 9.89 -14.97 -13.00
CA HIS A 183 10.24 -13.84 -13.85
C HIS A 183 10.86 -14.32 -15.15
N GLY A 184 10.59 -13.57 -16.23
CA GLY A 184 11.30 -13.70 -17.48
C GLY A 184 12.82 -13.56 -17.29
N CYS A 185 13.49 -13.93 -18.32
CA CYS A 185 14.92 -14.06 -18.44
C CYS A 185 15.69 -12.78 -18.10
N ASP A 186 16.57 -12.88 -17.15
CA ASP A 186 17.67 -11.92 -17.00
C ASP A 186 18.79 -12.37 -17.92
N PHE A 187 18.88 -11.75 -19.10
CA PHE A 187 19.95 -12.06 -20.05
C PHE A 187 21.29 -11.63 -19.48
N GLN A 188 22.16 -12.62 -19.27
CA GLN A 188 23.51 -12.38 -18.84
C GLN A 188 24.39 -11.94 -20.04
N PRO A 189 25.55 -11.31 -19.82
CA PRO A 189 26.47 -10.91 -20.87
C PRO A 189 26.94 -12.06 -21.80
N ASP A 190 26.90 -13.29 -21.29
CA ASP A 190 27.23 -14.51 -22.04
C ASP A 190 26.06 -15.06 -22.89
N GLY A 191 24.93 -14.35 -22.94
CA GLY A 191 23.72 -14.75 -23.65
C GLY A 191 22.88 -15.80 -22.93
N THR A 192 23.27 -16.23 -21.74
CA THR A 192 22.48 -17.17 -20.93
C THR A 192 21.33 -16.46 -20.23
N CYS A 193 20.29 -17.22 -19.90
CA CYS A 193 19.12 -16.74 -19.19
C CYS A 193 19.12 -17.24 -17.75
N LYS A 194 19.13 -16.33 -16.80
CA LYS A 194 18.96 -16.66 -15.40
C LYS A 194 17.54 -16.41 -14.97
N GLU A 195 16.76 -17.48 -14.75
CA GLU A 195 15.43 -17.37 -14.17
C GLU A 195 15.52 -16.85 -12.72
N LYS A 196 14.70 -15.85 -12.41
CA LYS A 196 14.48 -15.34 -11.06
C LYS A 196 13.17 -15.89 -10.55
N ARG A 197 13.19 -16.42 -9.33
CA ARG A 197 12.08 -17.19 -8.77
C ARG A 197 11.48 -16.55 -7.53
N THR A 198 12.14 -15.56 -6.96
CA THR A 198 11.69 -14.89 -5.74
C THR A 198 11.72 -13.39 -5.93
N VAL A 199 10.70 -12.74 -5.39
CA VAL A 199 10.56 -11.30 -5.34
C VAL A 199 10.44 -10.87 -3.90
N PHE A 200 11.09 -9.78 -3.57
CA PHE A 200 10.97 -9.10 -2.29
C PHE A 200 10.82 -7.60 -2.54
N ILE A 201 9.94 -6.96 -1.77
CA ILE A 201 9.83 -5.51 -1.70
C ILE A 201 9.47 -5.10 -0.28
N THR A 202 10.02 -4.01 0.18
CA THR A 202 9.60 -3.33 1.42
C THR A 202 9.73 -1.84 1.25
N GLU A 203 8.78 -1.10 1.81
CA GLU A 203 8.72 0.36 1.76
C GLU A 203 8.48 0.93 3.17
N PRO A 204 9.52 0.94 4.03
CA PRO A 204 9.46 1.66 5.29
C PRO A 204 9.33 3.16 5.04
N GLN A 205 8.37 3.78 5.74
CA GLN A 205 8.08 5.21 5.71
C GLN A 205 8.28 5.81 7.08
N LEU A 206 8.82 7.03 7.13
CA LEU A 206 8.95 7.82 8.35
C LEU A 206 8.30 9.18 8.13
N TRP A 207 7.25 9.49 8.87
CA TRP A 207 6.45 10.70 8.74
C TRP A 207 6.52 11.57 9.99
N TYR A 208 6.78 12.85 9.78
CA TYR A 208 6.70 13.88 10.81
C TYR A 208 5.47 14.75 10.57
N ASN A 209 4.55 14.77 11.54
CA ASN A 209 3.41 15.67 11.50
C ASN A 209 3.83 17.10 11.80
N VAL A 210 3.53 18.02 10.91
CA VAL A 210 3.93 19.44 11.03
C VAL A 210 2.88 20.32 11.69
N GLY A 211 1.83 19.71 12.27
CA GLY A 211 0.71 20.42 12.89
C GLY A 211 1.15 21.42 13.95
N ASP A 212 2.03 21.02 14.83
CA ASP A 212 2.57 21.88 15.90
C ASP A 212 3.40 23.06 15.38
N LEU A 213 3.96 22.96 14.16
CA LEU A 213 4.78 24.03 13.56
C LEU A 213 3.94 25.04 12.77
N PHE A 214 2.89 24.57 12.08
CA PHE A 214 2.15 25.37 11.12
C PHE A 214 0.64 25.43 11.41
N GLY A 215 0.17 24.79 12.49
CA GLY A 215 -1.26 24.70 12.81
C GLY A 215 -2.06 23.89 11.80
N CYS A 216 -1.41 22.94 11.11
CA CYS A 216 -2.02 22.11 10.05
C CYS A 216 -1.83 20.63 10.37
N GLU A 217 -2.71 20.08 11.20
CA GLU A 217 -2.64 18.68 11.70
C GLU A 217 -2.74 17.63 10.58
N ASN A 218 -3.28 18.00 9.44
CA ASN A 218 -3.43 17.09 8.28
C ASN A 218 -2.12 16.88 7.51
N LEU A 219 -1.15 17.80 7.65
CA LEU A 219 0.06 17.79 6.85
C LEU A 219 1.20 17.05 7.55
N ASN A 220 1.79 16.12 6.83
CA ASN A 220 2.99 15.40 7.24
C ASN A 220 4.07 15.55 6.17
N VAL A 221 5.33 15.61 6.60
CA VAL A 221 6.50 15.54 5.73
C VAL A 221 7.30 14.30 6.11
N GLY A 222 7.90 13.65 5.13
CA GLY A 222 8.53 12.37 5.44
C GLY A 222 9.34 11.79 4.30
N THR A 223 9.72 10.55 4.51
CA THR A 223 10.52 9.77 3.56
C THR A 223 9.98 8.35 3.46
N GLU A 224 10.17 7.77 2.30
CA GLU A 224 10.00 6.36 2.03
C GLU A 224 11.30 5.81 1.44
N ILE A 225 11.60 4.56 1.70
CA ILE A 225 12.75 3.89 1.09
C ILE A 225 12.27 2.56 0.52
N GLU A 226 12.08 2.49 -0.81
CA GLU A 226 11.86 1.20 -1.46
C GLU A 226 13.17 0.39 -1.44
N LEU A 227 13.12 -0.77 -0.79
CA LEU A 227 14.15 -1.79 -0.86
C LEU A 227 13.54 -3.01 -1.56
N SER A 228 14.00 -3.32 -2.75
CA SER A 228 13.43 -4.40 -3.54
C SER A 228 14.49 -5.33 -4.12
N ASN A 229 14.08 -6.57 -4.38
CA ASN A 229 14.91 -7.55 -5.08
C ASN A 229 14.07 -8.28 -6.13
N ASN A 230 14.47 -8.18 -7.38
CA ASN A 230 13.76 -8.75 -8.54
C ASN A 230 12.31 -8.23 -8.70
N PHE A 231 11.99 -7.05 -8.24
CA PHE A 231 10.67 -6.48 -8.30
C PHE A 231 10.39 -5.81 -9.64
N GLY A 232 9.20 -6.04 -10.19
CA GLY A 232 8.77 -5.53 -11.49
C GLY A 232 9.66 -6.06 -12.62
N SER A 233 10.05 -5.20 -13.56
CA SER A 233 10.97 -5.51 -14.65
C SER A 233 12.45 -5.38 -14.26
N THR A 234 12.75 -5.12 -12.98
CA THR A 234 14.10 -4.82 -12.51
C THR A 234 14.73 -6.01 -11.82
N ALA A 235 15.92 -6.37 -12.28
CA ALA A 235 16.71 -7.47 -11.76
C ALA A 235 17.62 -7.06 -10.59
N GLY A 236 17.77 -7.94 -9.60
CA GLY A 236 18.67 -7.78 -8.44
C GLY A 236 18.13 -6.78 -7.43
N PHE A 237 19.00 -6.42 -6.48
CA PHE A 237 18.65 -5.52 -5.39
C PHE A 237 18.62 -4.05 -5.84
N LYS A 238 17.61 -3.33 -5.37
CA LYS A 238 17.46 -1.88 -5.54
C LYS A 238 17.17 -1.20 -4.21
N CYS A 239 17.66 0.03 -4.10
CA CYS A 239 17.35 0.95 -3.02
C CYS A 239 16.95 2.28 -3.66
N ARG A 240 15.71 2.72 -3.40
CA ARG A 240 15.11 3.91 -3.99
C ARG A 240 14.56 4.79 -2.89
N PRO A 241 15.37 5.73 -2.38
CA PRO A 241 14.90 6.67 -1.36
C PRO A 241 14.02 7.75 -1.98
N CYS A 242 12.93 8.09 -1.27
CA CYS A 242 11.99 9.13 -1.65
C CYS A 242 11.86 10.16 -0.53
N LEU A 243 11.57 11.41 -0.89
CA LEU A 243 11.07 12.43 0.03
C LEU A 243 9.65 12.80 -0.40
N GLY A 244 8.78 13.02 0.58
CA GLY A 244 7.38 13.27 0.28
C GLY A 244 6.64 14.11 1.30
N VAL A 245 5.42 14.43 0.89
CA VAL A 245 4.40 15.05 1.72
C VAL A 245 3.17 14.16 1.74
N LYS A 246 2.49 14.08 2.89
CA LYS A 246 1.26 13.32 3.08
C LYS A 246 0.19 14.23 3.67
N TRP A 247 -0.95 14.28 3.02
CA TRP A 247 -2.16 14.94 3.52
C TRP A 247 -3.17 13.89 3.98
N VAL A 248 -3.59 13.96 5.22
CA VAL A 248 -4.62 13.08 5.81
C VAL A 248 -5.96 13.84 5.80
N PHE A 249 -7.02 13.26 5.20
CA PHE A 249 -8.34 13.89 5.07
C PHE A 249 -9.21 13.72 6.31
#